data_946080a0c7d6a229fb18307a128a6821
#
_entry.id   946080a0c7d6a229fb18307a128a6821
#
_cell.length_a   1.000
_cell.length_b   1.000
_cell.length_c   1.000
_cell.angle_alpha   90.00
_cell.angle_beta   90.00
_cell.angle_gamma   90.00
#
_symmetry.space_group_name_H-M   'P 1'
#
loop_
_entity.id
_entity.type
_entity.pdbx_description
1 polymer ?
#
loop_
_entity_poly.entity_id
_entity_poly.type
_entity_poly.pdbx_seq_one_letter_code
_entity_poly.pdbx_strand_id
1 'polypeptide(L)'
;MFGAGAMTNAIDEIRDSEMMFIIGSNTTEAHPIIAMEMKRARQNGAKLVVADPREIWMAEMADLHLQLKPGTDVWLLSAMAHVIIDEGLYDQAFIDAHTENFQAVVDKVKAYSPEAAEPITGVPAEDIRTAARWYATTRHAGIYYTLGITEHTHGTDNVYCLANLVLMTGHLGVRSAGMNPLRGQNNVQGANDAGATPIYYPGYQKVTDDPVRKKFEAAWKVPLPPDDGLNLNVMMKEMEHGGIKGLYIMGEDIVISEPNVSKVERGLNQCDFIVCQEIFHNETTRFADVVLPGACFAEKDGVFTNSDRRIQRVRKAVDPPGQARPDWLILCQLASAAGYPMPEYPSPKEVFDEYASLTPKIAGISYERLEENPAGLQWPCPDADHPGTPSLHLDGPMIGRAPFQAVDYRPSAELADDEFPLVLSTGRTLYHYNSATQTRRDAGPVAKQRSNFLEMHRYNAKQLGVKHGETVRVLSRRGAVEAEVWVSPRVRVGCVWMPMHFAESRANLLTNDAGDGVTGTGEYKVCAVRVEKIEC
;
A
#
# COMPACT_ATOMS: atom_id res chain seq x y z
N MET A 1 15.92 2.71 1.56
CA MET A 1 16.98 3.38 0.78
C MET A 1 17.18 4.84 1.16
N PHE A 2 16.14 5.64 1.45
CA PHE A 2 16.26 7.09 1.69
C PHE A 2 16.23 7.50 3.15
N GLY A 3 15.80 6.63 4.07
CA GLY A 3 15.68 6.91 5.51
C GLY A 3 14.28 7.30 5.98
N ALA A 4 13.28 7.27 5.09
CA ALA A 4 11.87 7.46 5.44
C ALA A 4 10.97 6.55 4.60
N GLY A 5 9.94 5.97 5.21
CA GLY A 5 8.95 5.10 4.57
C GLY A 5 7.66 5.84 4.20
N ALA A 6 7.77 7.02 3.56
CA ALA A 6 6.63 7.88 3.24
C ALA A 6 6.85 8.64 1.93
N MET A 7 5.82 9.34 1.45
CA MET A 7 5.95 10.25 0.32
C MET A 7 7.09 11.25 0.55
N THR A 8 7.92 11.47 -0.46
CA THR A 8 9.01 12.46 -0.36
C THR A 8 8.52 13.88 -0.49
N ASN A 9 7.38 14.09 -1.15
CA ASN A 9 6.82 15.39 -1.50
C ASN A 9 5.39 15.57 -0.95
N ALA A 10 4.92 16.78 -0.89
CA ALA A 10 3.57 17.11 -0.46
C ALA A 10 2.54 16.85 -1.58
N ILE A 11 1.30 16.53 -1.19
CA ILE A 11 0.20 16.27 -2.15
C ILE A 11 -0.12 17.51 -3.00
N ASP A 12 -0.07 18.69 -2.40
CA ASP A 12 -0.36 19.95 -3.09
C ASP A 12 0.73 20.37 -4.10
N GLU A 13 1.95 19.82 -4.00
CA GLU A 13 3.00 20.01 -5.00
C GLU A 13 2.73 19.25 -6.31
N ILE A 14 1.88 18.22 -6.31
CA ILE A 14 1.60 17.40 -7.49
C ILE A 14 1.09 18.25 -8.66
N ARG A 15 0.29 19.29 -8.38
CA ARG A 15 -0.26 20.20 -9.41
C ARG A 15 0.78 20.95 -10.22
N ASP A 16 1.99 21.09 -9.66
CA ASP A 16 3.12 21.79 -10.27
C ASP A 16 4.12 20.84 -10.93
N SER A 17 3.82 19.52 -10.96
CA SER A 17 4.65 18.54 -11.68
C SER A 17 4.62 18.80 -13.19
N GLU A 18 5.76 18.63 -13.86
CA GLU A 18 5.89 18.71 -15.31
C GLU A 18 5.72 17.34 -15.97
N MET A 19 5.98 16.26 -15.19
CA MET A 19 5.79 14.88 -15.62
C MET A 19 5.40 14.01 -14.42
N MET A 20 4.42 13.14 -14.64
CA MET A 20 3.98 12.15 -13.67
C MET A 20 4.15 10.74 -14.25
N PHE A 21 4.89 9.89 -13.53
CA PHE A 21 4.94 8.46 -13.79
C PHE A 21 4.11 7.73 -12.74
N ILE A 22 2.94 7.26 -13.12
CA ILE A 22 2.03 6.50 -12.26
C ILE A 22 2.20 5.02 -12.56
N ILE A 23 2.51 4.21 -11.56
CA ILE A 23 2.70 2.78 -11.73
C ILE A 23 1.98 1.96 -10.65
N GLY A 24 1.23 0.94 -11.07
CA GLY A 24 0.48 0.07 -10.16
C GLY A 24 -0.48 0.82 -9.24
N SER A 25 -1.14 1.87 -9.76
CA SER A 25 -2.01 2.75 -8.98
C SER A 25 -3.24 3.20 -9.75
N ASN A 26 -4.41 2.69 -9.39
CA ASN A 26 -5.70 3.23 -9.86
C ASN A 26 -6.08 4.46 -9.03
N THR A 27 -5.37 5.56 -9.28
CA THR A 27 -5.43 6.77 -8.45
C THR A 27 -6.82 7.42 -8.45
N THR A 28 -7.54 7.39 -9.57
CA THR A 28 -8.89 7.98 -9.66
C THR A 28 -9.93 7.28 -8.78
N GLU A 29 -9.77 5.98 -8.55
CA GLU A 29 -10.72 5.21 -7.74
C GLU A 29 -10.24 5.08 -6.28
N ALA A 30 -8.95 4.82 -6.06
CA ALA A 30 -8.41 4.58 -4.72
C ALA A 30 -7.92 5.86 -4.00
N HIS A 31 -7.58 6.93 -4.74
CA HIS A 31 -7.01 8.18 -4.21
C HIS A 31 -7.59 9.40 -4.93
N PRO A 32 -8.93 9.63 -4.91
CA PRO A 32 -9.59 10.63 -5.76
C PRO A 32 -9.09 12.05 -5.52
N ILE A 33 -8.72 12.42 -4.29
CA ILE A 33 -8.19 13.77 -3.97
C ILE A 33 -6.82 13.97 -4.62
N ILE A 34 -5.93 12.97 -4.52
CA ILE A 34 -4.61 13.01 -5.19
C ILE A 34 -4.80 13.05 -6.72
N ALA A 35 -5.74 12.26 -7.26
CA ALA A 35 -6.07 12.29 -8.68
C ALA A 35 -6.56 13.66 -9.16
N MET A 36 -7.22 14.45 -8.30
CA MET A 36 -7.58 15.84 -8.63
C MET A 36 -6.35 16.72 -8.84
N GLU A 37 -5.33 16.60 -8.00
CA GLU A 37 -4.07 17.34 -8.17
C GLU A 37 -3.33 16.88 -9.43
N MET A 38 -3.30 15.59 -9.72
CA MET A 38 -2.73 15.04 -10.96
C MET A 38 -3.47 15.56 -12.22
N LYS A 39 -4.79 15.65 -12.17
CA LYS A 39 -5.59 16.24 -13.27
C LYS A 39 -5.31 17.73 -13.46
N ARG A 40 -5.05 18.47 -12.36
CA ARG A 40 -4.61 19.88 -12.43
C ARG A 40 -3.24 20.01 -13.10
N ALA A 41 -2.26 19.18 -12.69
CA ALA A 41 -0.97 19.11 -13.36
C ALA A 41 -1.13 18.86 -14.86
N ARG A 42 -1.97 17.90 -15.22
CA ARG A 42 -2.27 17.55 -16.62
C ARG A 42 -2.88 18.74 -17.39
N GLN A 43 -3.82 19.47 -16.78
CA GLN A 43 -4.40 20.69 -17.37
C GLN A 43 -3.34 21.80 -17.56
N ASN A 44 -2.32 21.83 -16.72
CA ASN A 44 -1.18 22.76 -16.81
C ASN A 44 -0.11 22.31 -17.82
N GLY A 45 -0.32 21.18 -18.53
CA GLY A 45 0.58 20.70 -19.58
C GLY A 45 1.56 19.62 -19.15
N ALA A 46 1.46 19.10 -17.93
CA ALA A 46 2.30 18.00 -17.47
C ALA A 46 2.14 16.75 -18.35
N LYS A 47 3.22 16.08 -18.67
CA LYS A 47 3.19 14.74 -19.30
C LYS A 47 2.70 13.70 -18.31
N LEU A 48 1.92 12.74 -18.79
CA LEU A 48 1.41 11.64 -17.99
C LEU A 48 1.77 10.30 -18.62
N VAL A 49 2.57 9.52 -17.91
CA VAL A 49 2.86 8.11 -18.22
C VAL A 49 2.20 7.24 -17.18
N VAL A 50 1.45 6.25 -17.61
CA VAL A 50 0.80 5.27 -16.71
C VAL A 50 1.28 3.87 -17.07
N ALA A 51 1.81 3.15 -16.08
CA ALA A 51 2.15 1.75 -16.18
C ALA A 51 1.19 0.92 -15.31
N ASP A 52 0.25 0.24 -15.94
CA ASP A 52 -0.76 -0.57 -15.26
C ASP A 52 -1.23 -1.69 -16.21
N PRO A 53 -1.38 -2.94 -15.75
CA PRO A 53 -1.94 -4.03 -16.56
C PRO A 53 -3.35 -3.78 -17.08
N ARG A 54 -4.09 -2.93 -16.39
CA ARG A 54 -5.47 -2.56 -16.71
C ARG A 54 -5.52 -1.12 -17.22
N GLU A 55 -6.29 -0.86 -18.27
CA GLU A 55 -6.55 0.50 -18.76
C GLU A 55 -7.49 1.23 -17.79
N ILE A 56 -6.86 1.85 -16.78
CA ILE A 56 -7.55 2.64 -15.75
C ILE A 56 -7.85 4.06 -16.25
N TRP A 57 -8.74 4.80 -15.57
CA TRP A 57 -9.10 6.17 -15.98
C TRP A 57 -7.90 7.11 -16.17
N MET A 58 -6.83 6.94 -15.40
CA MET A 58 -5.63 7.74 -15.62
C MET A 58 -4.89 7.31 -16.89
N ALA A 59 -4.95 6.03 -17.28
CA ALA A 59 -4.38 5.54 -18.54
C ALA A 59 -5.12 6.08 -19.76
N GLU A 60 -6.45 6.20 -19.69
CA GLU A 60 -7.26 6.82 -20.76
C GLU A 60 -6.87 8.30 -21.01
N MET A 61 -6.35 8.99 -20.01
CA MET A 61 -5.88 10.38 -20.10
C MET A 61 -4.37 10.51 -20.31
N ALA A 62 -3.64 9.41 -20.31
CA ALA A 62 -2.18 9.41 -20.40
C ALA A 62 -1.69 9.75 -21.82
N ASP A 63 -0.53 10.39 -21.89
CA ASP A 63 0.21 10.54 -23.15
C ASP A 63 0.82 9.19 -23.57
N LEU A 64 1.08 8.31 -22.58
CA LEU A 64 1.64 6.98 -22.82
C LEU A 64 1.13 6.00 -21.77
N HIS A 65 0.52 4.90 -22.22
CA HIS A 65 0.10 3.79 -21.38
C HIS A 65 1.01 2.58 -21.61
N LEU A 66 1.80 2.24 -20.60
CA LEU A 66 2.65 1.05 -20.59
C LEU A 66 1.84 -0.11 -19.99
N GLN A 67 1.03 -0.76 -20.83
CA GLN A 67 0.16 -1.85 -20.40
C GLN A 67 0.97 -3.15 -20.20
N LEU A 68 1.71 -3.27 -19.11
CA LEU A 68 2.55 -4.42 -18.81
C LEU A 68 1.74 -5.67 -18.43
N LYS A 69 2.35 -6.85 -18.55
CA LYS A 69 1.82 -8.09 -17.97
C LYS A 69 2.01 -8.06 -16.45
N PRO A 70 1.04 -8.52 -15.63
CA PRO A 70 1.19 -8.58 -14.18
C PRO A 70 2.48 -9.32 -13.76
N GLY A 71 3.21 -8.76 -12.79
CA GLY A 71 4.43 -9.35 -12.24
C GLY A 71 5.70 -9.15 -13.09
N THR A 72 5.68 -8.24 -14.07
CA THR A 72 6.85 -7.95 -14.93
C THR A 72 7.45 -6.56 -14.69
N ASP A 73 7.15 -5.96 -13.55
CA ASP A 73 7.53 -4.59 -13.19
C ASP A 73 9.05 -4.40 -13.15
N VAL A 74 9.80 -5.36 -12.58
CA VAL A 74 11.28 -5.32 -12.55
C VAL A 74 11.85 -5.22 -13.97
N TRP A 75 11.28 -5.97 -14.95
CA TRP A 75 11.72 -5.88 -16.34
C TRP A 75 11.48 -4.50 -16.94
N LEU A 76 10.28 -3.95 -16.75
CA LEU A 76 9.93 -2.63 -17.26
C LEU A 76 10.84 -1.54 -16.67
N LEU A 77 10.99 -1.51 -15.34
CA LEU A 77 11.75 -0.48 -14.63
C LEU A 77 13.26 -0.61 -14.88
N SER A 78 13.77 -1.84 -14.95
CA SER A 78 15.17 -2.08 -15.28
C SER A 78 15.49 -1.72 -16.74
N ALA A 79 14.53 -1.90 -17.66
CA ALA A 79 14.69 -1.47 -19.05
C ALA A 79 14.67 0.07 -19.18
N MET A 80 13.85 0.76 -18.38
CA MET A 80 13.92 2.22 -18.29
C MET A 80 15.28 2.69 -17.75
N ALA A 81 15.79 2.03 -16.70
CA ALA A 81 17.12 2.32 -16.15
C ALA A 81 18.25 2.05 -17.18
N HIS A 82 18.13 0.97 -17.96
CA HIS A 82 19.05 0.68 -19.06
C HIS A 82 19.12 1.85 -20.05
N VAL A 83 17.97 2.34 -20.52
CA VAL A 83 17.92 3.48 -21.46
C VAL A 83 18.55 4.74 -20.86
N ILE A 84 18.25 5.05 -19.60
CA ILE A 84 18.80 6.24 -18.91
C ILE A 84 20.32 6.15 -18.84
N ILE A 85 20.86 4.97 -18.57
CA ILE A 85 22.32 4.74 -18.46
C ILE A 85 22.98 4.74 -19.85
N ASP A 86 22.43 4.01 -20.81
CA ASP A 86 22.99 3.86 -22.15
C ASP A 86 23.04 5.19 -22.91
N GLU A 87 22.02 6.04 -22.73
CA GLU A 87 21.92 7.37 -23.35
C GLU A 87 22.59 8.48 -22.52
N GLY A 88 23.16 8.17 -21.34
CA GLY A 88 23.83 9.14 -20.47
C GLY A 88 22.90 10.19 -19.88
N LEU A 89 21.63 9.85 -19.62
CA LEU A 89 20.59 10.75 -19.11
C LEU A 89 20.53 10.85 -17.57
N TYR A 90 21.51 10.27 -16.87
CA TYR A 90 21.59 10.28 -15.41
C TYR A 90 22.33 11.52 -14.89
N ASP A 91 22.04 11.90 -13.66
CA ASP A 91 22.70 13.02 -12.95
C ASP A 91 23.96 12.52 -12.21
N GLN A 92 25.12 12.59 -12.87
CA GLN A 92 26.39 12.16 -12.29
C GLN A 92 26.74 12.95 -11.03
N ALA A 93 26.44 14.24 -10.97
CA ALA A 93 26.78 15.07 -9.81
C ALA A 93 25.97 14.65 -8.57
N PHE A 94 24.69 14.35 -8.74
CA PHE A 94 23.85 13.83 -7.66
C PHE A 94 24.33 12.43 -7.21
N ILE A 95 24.66 11.57 -8.17
CA ILE A 95 25.16 10.21 -7.89
C ILE A 95 26.43 10.27 -7.06
N ASP A 96 27.41 11.08 -7.46
CA ASP A 96 28.69 11.20 -6.76
C ASP A 96 28.54 11.76 -5.34
N ALA A 97 27.65 12.74 -5.17
CA ALA A 97 27.44 13.41 -3.89
C ALA A 97 26.63 12.57 -2.88
N HIS A 98 25.57 11.87 -3.34
CA HIS A 98 24.51 11.39 -2.48
C HIS A 98 24.28 9.89 -2.52
N THR A 99 25.00 9.15 -3.36
CA THR A 99 24.72 7.70 -3.54
C THR A 99 25.96 6.82 -3.44
N GLU A 100 25.73 5.53 -3.36
CA GLU A 100 26.75 4.49 -3.43
C GLU A 100 26.27 3.31 -4.26
N ASN A 101 27.19 2.46 -4.73
CA ASN A 101 26.91 1.23 -5.49
C ASN A 101 26.28 1.44 -6.89
N PHE A 102 26.40 2.61 -7.52
CA PHE A 102 25.82 2.87 -8.85
C PHE A 102 26.30 1.88 -9.90
N GLN A 103 27.61 1.54 -9.91
CA GLN A 103 28.19 0.60 -10.87
C GLN A 103 27.53 -0.78 -10.86
N ALA A 104 27.06 -1.26 -9.70
CA ALA A 104 26.37 -2.53 -9.60
C ALA A 104 25.03 -2.53 -10.39
N VAL A 105 24.31 -1.40 -10.40
CA VAL A 105 23.12 -1.24 -11.23
C VAL A 105 23.47 -1.12 -12.70
N VAL A 106 24.50 -0.35 -13.05
CA VAL A 106 25.01 -0.24 -14.44
C VAL A 106 25.28 -1.62 -15.03
N ASP A 107 25.98 -2.48 -14.28
CA ASP A 107 26.30 -3.81 -14.75
C ASP A 107 25.08 -4.73 -14.82
N LYS A 108 24.16 -4.60 -13.87
CA LYS A 108 22.94 -5.40 -13.80
C LYS A 108 22.00 -5.12 -14.98
N VAL A 109 21.71 -3.84 -15.27
CA VAL A 109 20.71 -3.48 -16.28
C VAL A 109 21.15 -3.68 -17.72
N LYS A 110 22.41 -4.03 -17.97
CA LYS A 110 22.90 -4.41 -19.32
C LYS A 110 22.06 -5.54 -19.95
N ALA A 111 21.54 -6.45 -19.14
CA ALA A 111 20.71 -7.56 -19.59
C ALA A 111 19.24 -7.16 -19.87
N TYR A 112 18.82 -5.97 -19.49
CA TYR A 112 17.44 -5.51 -19.52
C TYR A 112 17.20 -4.46 -20.63
N SER A 113 17.68 -4.72 -21.87
CA SER A 113 17.38 -3.79 -22.96
C SER A 113 15.88 -3.73 -23.24
N PRO A 114 15.35 -2.61 -23.78
CA PRO A 114 13.93 -2.51 -24.16
C PRO A 114 13.46 -3.65 -25.08
N GLU A 115 14.31 -4.09 -26.02
CA GLU A 115 14.01 -5.22 -26.91
C GLU A 115 13.91 -6.56 -26.15
N ALA A 116 14.73 -6.76 -25.12
CA ALA A 116 14.64 -7.94 -24.27
C ALA A 116 13.42 -7.88 -23.34
N ALA A 117 13.01 -6.68 -22.92
CA ALA A 117 11.86 -6.45 -22.06
C ALA A 117 10.52 -6.59 -22.79
N GLU A 118 10.43 -6.20 -24.07
CA GLU A 118 9.18 -6.22 -24.86
C GLU A 118 8.46 -7.58 -24.85
N PRO A 119 9.06 -8.72 -25.18
CA PRO A 119 8.37 -10.01 -25.18
C PRO A 119 7.93 -10.45 -23.78
N ILE A 120 8.60 -10.01 -22.75
CA ILE A 120 8.31 -10.37 -21.34
C ILE A 120 7.18 -9.50 -20.81
N THR A 121 7.32 -8.19 -20.90
CA THR A 121 6.35 -7.21 -20.38
C THR A 121 5.13 -7.06 -21.29
N GLY A 122 5.31 -7.26 -22.59
CA GLY A 122 4.33 -6.95 -23.62
C GLY A 122 4.17 -5.45 -23.87
N VAL A 123 5.11 -4.63 -23.41
CA VAL A 123 5.22 -3.19 -23.68
C VAL A 123 6.20 -2.99 -24.82
N PRO A 124 5.84 -2.24 -25.90
CA PRO A 124 6.75 -1.97 -27.01
C PRO A 124 8.06 -1.31 -26.55
N ALA A 125 9.18 -1.75 -27.14
CA ALA A 125 10.51 -1.24 -26.78
C ALA A 125 10.63 0.28 -26.91
N GLU A 126 10.00 0.88 -27.94
CA GLU A 126 10.03 2.33 -28.14
C GLU A 126 9.19 3.10 -27.11
N ASP A 127 8.12 2.50 -26.60
CA ASP A 127 7.32 3.09 -25.52
C ASP A 127 8.14 3.11 -24.20
N ILE A 128 8.92 2.06 -23.93
CA ILE A 128 9.85 2.02 -22.79
C ILE A 128 10.90 3.12 -22.90
N ARG A 129 11.50 3.30 -24.10
CA ARG A 129 12.45 4.38 -24.35
C ARG A 129 11.84 5.75 -24.16
N THR A 130 10.65 5.95 -24.71
CA THR A 130 9.94 7.22 -24.60
C THR A 130 9.66 7.57 -23.14
N ALA A 131 9.16 6.62 -22.35
CA ALA A 131 8.92 6.83 -20.93
C ALA A 131 10.21 7.16 -20.16
N ALA A 132 11.30 6.40 -20.41
CA ALA A 132 12.59 6.60 -19.78
C ALA A 132 13.18 7.99 -20.10
N ARG A 133 13.17 8.39 -21.37
CA ARG A 133 13.67 9.70 -21.81
C ARG A 133 12.85 10.84 -21.20
N TRP A 134 11.52 10.76 -21.23
CA TRP A 134 10.67 11.79 -20.63
C TRP A 134 10.92 11.92 -19.15
N TYR A 135 10.99 10.80 -18.43
CA TYR A 135 11.25 10.80 -17.00
C TYR A 135 12.62 11.42 -16.67
N ALA A 136 13.67 11.01 -17.35
CA ALA A 136 15.03 11.44 -17.04
C ALA A 136 15.32 12.90 -17.44
N THR A 137 14.68 13.41 -18.49
CA THR A 137 14.95 14.76 -19.00
C THR A 137 14.00 15.84 -18.46
N THR A 138 12.98 15.47 -17.69
CA THR A 138 12.04 16.40 -17.06
C THR A 138 12.45 16.65 -15.61
N ARG A 139 12.69 17.90 -15.21
CA ARG A 139 13.19 18.23 -13.88
C ARG A 139 12.18 17.95 -12.76
N HIS A 140 10.92 18.32 -12.95
CA HIS A 140 9.85 18.11 -11.97
C HIS A 140 9.04 16.85 -12.34
N ALA A 141 9.72 15.69 -12.31
CA ALA A 141 9.14 14.40 -12.64
C ALA A 141 8.94 13.53 -11.39
N GLY A 142 7.67 13.29 -11.01
CA GLY A 142 7.30 12.50 -9.85
C GLY A 142 6.91 11.07 -10.20
N ILE A 143 7.35 10.10 -9.38
CA ILE A 143 6.86 8.71 -9.39
C ILE A 143 5.77 8.56 -8.34
N TYR A 144 4.62 7.99 -8.73
CA TYR A 144 3.47 7.73 -7.87
C TYR A 144 3.07 6.25 -7.97
N TYR A 145 3.05 5.54 -6.85
CA TYR A 145 2.78 4.10 -6.85
C TYR A 145 1.97 3.65 -5.63
N THR A 146 1.35 2.49 -5.75
CA THR A 146 0.58 1.87 -4.67
C THR A 146 0.79 0.36 -4.62
N LEU A 147 -0.22 -0.35 -4.13
CA LEU A 147 -0.22 -1.80 -3.91
C LEU A 147 -0.02 -2.62 -5.19
N GLY A 148 -0.29 -2.06 -6.38
CA GLY A 148 0.03 -2.72 -7.66
C GLY A 148 1.51 -2.99 -7.87
N ILE A 149 2.39 -2.27 -7.16
CA ILE A 149 3.85 -2.49 -7.14
C ILE A 149 4.27 -3.38 -5.97
N THR A 150 3.63 -3.23 -4.79
CA THR A 150 4.12 -3.84 -3.55
C THR A 150 3.50 -5.20 -3.24
N GLU A 151 2.32 -5.51 -3.76
CA GLU A 151 1.61 -6.78 -3.52
C GLU A 151 2.06 -7.89 -4.49
N HIS A 152 3.38 -8.13 -4.52
CA HIS A 152 4.06 -9.18 -5.28
C HIS A 152 5.09 -9.90 -4.39
N THR A 153 5.45 -11.13 -4.73
CA THR A 153 6.56 -11.86 -4.08
C THR A 153 7.91 -11.15 -4.20
N HIS A 154 8.00 -10.17 -5.09
CA HIS A 154 9.16 -9.30 -5.33
C HIS A 154 8.79 -7.80 -5.19
N GLY A 155 7.81 -7.48 -4.34
CA GLY A 155 7.35 -6.11 -4.13
C GLY A 155 8.45 -5.16 -3.65
N THR A 156 9.33 -5.62 -2.77
CA THR A 156 10.52 -4.86 -2.33
C THR A 156 11.46 -4.58 -3.50
N ASP A 157 11.70 -5.56 -4.37
CA ASP A 157 12.56 -5.41 -5.56
C ASP A 157 11.97 -4.37 -6.54
N ASN A 158 10.65 -4.39 -6.74
CA ASN A 158 9.95 -3.37 -7.54
C ASN A 158 10.19 -1.95 -6.98
N VAL A 159 10.07 -1.79 -5.66
CA VAL A 159 10.32 -0.49 -4.98
C VAL A 159 11.78 -0.08 -5.10
N TYR A 160 12.72 -1.01 -5.02
CA TYR A 160 14.15 -0.73 -5.28
C TYR A 160 14.38 -0.24 -6.70
N CYS A 161 13.74 -0.83 -7.70
CA CYS A 161 13.84 -0.36 -9.09
C CYS A 161 13.31 1.08 -9.24
N LEU A 162 12.17 1.43 -8.60
CA LEU A 162 11.67 2.80 -8.59
C LEU A 162 12.65 3.76 -7.90
N ALA A 163 13.19 3.37 -6.76
CA ALA A 163 14.18 4.17 -6.04
C ALA A 163 15.46 4.38 -6.84
N ASN A 164 15.93 3.36 -7.58
CA ASN A 164 17.06 3.49 -8.50
C ASN A 164 16.80 4.55 -9.57
N LEU A 165 15.59 4.57 -10.18
CA LEU A 165 15.25 5.61 -11.17
C LEU A 165 15.31 7.01 -10.56
N VAL A 166 14.75 7.21 -9.35
CA VAL A 166 14.76 8.49 -8.65
C VAL A 166 16.18 8.95 -8.32
N LEU A 167 17.04 8.02 -7.85
CA LEU A 167 18.43 8.33 -7.51
C LEU A 167 19.28 8.65 -8.73
N MET A 168 19.16 7.87 -9.81
CA MET A 168 20.01 8.09 -11.00
C MET A 168 19.68 9.38 -11.73
N THR A 169 18.45 9.87 -11.63
CA THR A 169 18.02 11.12 -12.29
C THR A 169 18.07 12.35 -11.38
N GLY A 170 18.51 12.20 -10.11
CA GLY A 170 18.59 13.31 -9.16
C GLY A 170 17.24 13.92 -8.78
N HIS A 171 16.14 13.16 -8.91
CA HIS A 171 14.78 13.64 -8.57
C HIS A 171 14.46 13.59 -7.07
N LEU A 172 15.33 12.99 -6.25
CA LEU A 172 15.19 13.02 -4.78
C LEU A 172 15.51 14.41 -4.24
N GLY A 173 14.63 14.94 -3.39
CA GLY A 173 14.80 16.30 -2.84
C GLY A 173 14.41 17.43 -3.81
N VAL A 174 13.82 17.11 -4.94
CA VAL A 174 13.29 18.09 -5.89
C VAL A 174 11.79 18.26 -5.66
N ARG A 175 11.35 19.52 -5.56
CA ARG A 175 9.93 19.86 -5.43
C ARG A 175 9.14 19.36 -6.64
N SER A 176 7.90 18.87 -6.41
CA SER A 176 7.02 18.36 -7.47
C SER A 176 7.58 17.15 -8.24
N ALA A 177 8.55 16.44 -7.65
CA ALA A 177 9.20 15.26 -8.20
C ALA A 177 9.21 14.12 -7.17
N GLY A 178 10.33 13.39 -7.04
CA GLY A 178 10.58 12.40 -6.00
C GLY A 178 9.82 11.09 -6.15
N MET A 179 9.72 10.37 -5.01
CA MET A 179 9.11 9.05 -4.91
C MET A 179 7.93 9.08 -3.93
N ASN A 180 6.73 8.81 -4.43
CA ASN A 180 5.51 9.10 -3.73
C ASN A 180 4.62 7.83 -3.58
N PRO A 181 4.84 7.00 -2.53
CA PRO A 181 3.92 5.93 -2.16
C PRO A 181 2.58 6.52 -1.70
N LEU A 182 1.51 6.20 -2.40
CA LEU A 182 0.16 6.67 -2.07
C LEU A 182 -0.50 5.69 -1.10
N ARG A 183 -0.74 6.13 0.14
CA ARG A 183 -1.37 5.30 1.17
C ARG A 183 -2.85 5.12 0.90
N GLY A 184 -3.36 3.88 1.02
CA GLY A 184 -4.75 3.56 0.68
C GLY A 184 -5.74 3.86 1.80
N GLN A 185 -5.47 3.37 3.00
CA GLN A 185 -6.38 3.51 4.13
C GLN A 185 -6.16 4.81 4.90
N ASN A 186 -7.25 5.31 5.49
CA ASN A 186 -7.18 6.45 6.39
C ASN A 186 -6.26 6.16 7.57
N ASN A 187 -5.37 7.11 7.88
CA ASN A 187 -4.40 7.04 8.98
C ASN A 187 -3.42 5.84 8.96
N VAL A 188 -3.27 5.12 7.83
CA VAL A 188 -2.28 4.03 7.76
C VAL A 188 -0.85 4.56 7.91
N GLN A 189 -0.58 5.78 7.45
CA GLN A 189 0.71 6.43 7.69
C GLN A 189 0.91 6.68 9.20
N GLY A 190 -0.11 7.22 9.89
CA GLY A 190 -0.05 7.47 11.33
C GLY A 190 0.08 6.21 12.18
N ALA A 191 -0.58 5.13 11.79
CA ALA A 191 -0.42 3.83 12.45
C ALA A 191 1.04 3.33 12.36
N ASN A 192 1.65 3.40 11.18
CA ASN A 192 3.07 3.05 11.02
C ASN A 192 4.00 4.00 11.79
N ASP A 193 3.75 5.31 11.73
CA ASP A 193 4.54 6.32 12.43
C ASP A 193 4.49 6.13 13.95
N ALA A 194 3.35 5.68 14.47
CA ALA A 194 3.14 5.40 15.90
C ALA A 194 3.63 4.01 16.36
N GLY A 195 4.22 3.22 15.46
CA GLY A 195 4.82 1.93 15.81
C GLY A 195 3.84 0.75 15.81
N ALA A 196 2.69 0.84 15.14
CA ALA A 196 1.80 -0.30 14.91
C ALA A 196 2.39 -1.25 13.85
N THR A 197 3.61 -1.70 14.08
CA THR A 197 4.39 -2.61 13.24
C THR A 197 5.20 -3.56 14.12
N PRO A 198 5.54 -4.76 13.66
CA PRO A 198 6.26 -5.73 14.49
C PRO A 198 7.74 -5.38 14.74
N ILE A 199 8.33 -4.43 14.00
CA ILE A 199 9.78 -4.19 13.97
C ILE A 199 10.19 -2.79 14.43
N TYR A 200 9.21 -1.89 14.70
CA TYR A 200 9.49 -0.51 15.08
C TYR A 200 8.65 -0.06 16.27
N TYR A 201 9.31 0.65 17.18
CA TYR A 201 8.66 1.57 18.11
C TYR A 201 8.24 2.86 17.39
N PRO A 202 7.47 3.76 18.04
CA PRO A 202 7.10 5.05 17.48
C PRO A 202 8.26 5.78 16.80
N GLY A 203 8.02 6.34 15.61
CA GLY A 203 9.02 7.10 14.83
C GLY A 203 10.01 6.25 14.05
N TYR A 204 9.67 4.99 13.72
CA TYR A 204 10.55 4.03 13.02
C TYR A 204 11.84 3.70 13.77
N GLN A 205 11.80 3.72 15.09
CA GLN A 205 12.89 3.35 15.97
C GLN A 205 12.92 1.82 16.11
N LYS A 206 14.02 1.16 15.75
CA LYS A 206 14.09 -0.31 15.68
C LYS A 206 13.92 -0.97 17.03
N VAL A 207 13.12 -2.03 17.10
CA VAL A 207 12.93 -2.86 18.31
C VAL A 207 14.23 -3.52 18.76
N THR A 208 15.05 -3.97 17.81
CA THR A 208 16.32 -4.65 18.05
C THR A 208 17.48 -3.72 18.45
N ASP A 209 17.26 -2.40 18.46
CA ASP A 209 18.25 -1.42 18.90
C ASP A 209 18.18 -1.26 20.43
N ASP A 210 19.20 -1.73 21.15
CA ASP A 210 19.26 -1.77 22.61
C ASP A 210 19.10 -0.37 23.28
N PRO A 211 19.79 0.69 22.86
CA PRO A 211 19.55 2.05 23.31
C PRO A 211 18.11 2.53 23.14
N VAL A 212 17.52 2.23 21.98
CA VAL A 212 16.12 2.58 21.68
C VAL A 212 15.18 1.82 22.60
N ARG A 213 15.34 0.48 22.73
CA ARG A 213 14.51 -0.34 23.61
C ARG A 213 14.55 0.18 25.05
N LYS A 214 15.73 0.44 25.61
CA LYS A 214 15.91 0.97 26.97
C LYS A 214 15.23 2.33 27.17
N LYS A 215 15.18 3.19 26.15
CA LYS A 215 14.44 4.45 26.18
C LYS A 215 12.94 4.20 26.38
N PHE A 216 12.34 3.25 25.62
CA PHE A 216 10.92 2.91 25.75
C PHE A 216 10.62 2.14 27.03
N GLU A 217 11.51 1.24 27.50
CA GLU A 217 11.39 0.57 28.81
C GLU A 217 11.36 1.58 29.96
N ALA A 218 12.20 2.62 29.89
CA ALA A 218 12.22 3.67 30.90
C ALA A 218 10.94 4.52 30.90
N ALA A 219 10.40 4.81 29.72
CA ALA A 219 9.16 5.58 29.56
C ALA A 219 7.92 4.77 29.99
N TRP A 220 7.82 3.53 29.56
CA TRP A 220 6.65 2.67 29.79
C TRP A 220 6.75 1.84 31.08
N LYS A 221 7.90 1.83 31.72
CA LYS A 221 8.17 1.16 33.01
C LYS A 221 7.90 -0.36 32.98
N VAL A 222 8.20 -0.99 31.86
CA VAL A 222 8.02 -2.42 31.63
C VAL A 222 9.18 -2.94 30.77
N PRO A 223 9.66 -4.17 31.00
CA PRO A 223 10.61 -4.82 30.12
C PRO A 223 9.96 -5.09 28.74
N LEU A 224 10.69 -4.83 27.69
CA LEU A 224 10.22 -5.00 26.30
C LEU A 224 11.00 -6.11 25.60
N PRO A 225 10.36 -6.87 24.67
CA PRO A 225 11.02 -7.90 23.90
C PRO A 225 12.23 -7.33 23.13
N PRO A 226 13.36 -8.05 23.06
CA PRO A 226 14.55 -7.61 22.34
C PRO A 226 14.49 -7.91 20.82
N ASP A 227 13.58 -8.76 20.42
CA ASP A 227 13.47 -9.29 19.06
C ASP A 227 12.26 -8.70 18.32
N ASP A 228 12.33 -8.70 16.99
CA ASP A 228 11.21 -8.32 16.14
C ASP A 228 10.00 -9.22 16.35
N GLY A 229 8.80 -8.65 16.27
CA GLY A 229 7.56 -9.42 16.26
C GLY A 229 7.33 -10.10 14.89
N LEU A 230 6.33 -10.97 14.84
CA LEU A 230 5.96 -11.66 13.62
C LEU A 230 5.23 -10.71 12.64
N ASN A 231 5.56 -10.77 11.36
CA ASN A 231 4.74 -10.15 10.34
C ASN A 231 3.46 -10.96 10.10
N LEU A 232 2.46 -10.34 9.47
CA LEU A 232 1.13 -10.93 9.29
C LEU A 232 1.16 -12.28 8.57
N ASN A 233 1.96 -12.42 7.51
CA ASN A 233 2.06 -13.66 6.75
C ASN A 233 2.65 -14.82 7.58
N VAL A 234 3.61 -14.53 8.44
CA VAL A 234 4.15 -15.50 9.40
C VAL A 234 3.11 -15.82 10.48
N MET A 235 2.38 -14.80 11.00
CA MET A 235 1.30 -15.01 11.96
C MET A 235 0.24 -15.98 11.41
N MET A 236 -0.17 -15.82 10.14
CA MET A 236 -1.15 -16.73 9.51
C MET A 236 -0.64 -18.17 9.43
N LYS A 237 0.66 -18.38 9.19
CA LYS A 237 1.28 -19.71 9.21
C LYS A 237 1.32 -20.29 10.62
N GLU A 238 1.75 -19.50 11.59
CA GLU A 238 1.83 -19.95 12.98
C GLU A 238 0.47 -20.26 13.58
N MET A 239 -0.58 -19.50 13.23
CA MET A 239 -1.96 -19.82 13.62
C MET A 239 -2.40 -21.20 13.10
N GLU A 240 -2.17 -21.49 11.82
CA GLU A 240 -2.56 -22.77 11.21
C GLU A 240 -1.89 -23.98 11.91
N HIS A 241 -0.69 -23.79 12.46
CA HIS A 241 0.06 -24.80 13.19
C HIS A 241 -0.14 -24.75 14.73
N GLY A 242 -1.03 -23.90 15.22
CA GLY A 242 -1.32 -23.73 16.63
C GLY A 242 -0.21 -23.06 17.45
N GLY A 243 0.72 -22.36 16.78
CA GLY A 243 1.78 -21.58 17.43
C GLY A 243 1.26 -20.28 18.06
N ILE A 244 0.16 -19.74 17.55
CA ILE A 244 -0.54 -18.58 18.13
C ILE A 244 -1.80 -19.09 18.84
N LYS A 245 -1.92 -18.82 20.13
CA LYS A 245 -3.01 -19.25 20.99
C LYS A 245 -4.10 -18.22 21.17
N GLY A 246 -3.74 -16.93 21.14
CA GLY A 246 -4.68 -15.84 21.30
C GLY A 246 -4.41 -14.72 20.32
N LEU A 247 -5.47 -14.04 19.89
CA LEU A 247 -5.41 -12.88 18.98
C LEU A 247 -6.22 -11.72 19.54
N TYR A 248 -5.68 -10.52 19.38
CA TYR A 248 -6.39 -9.27 19.52
C TYR A 248 -6.39 -8.56 18.17
N ILE A 249 -7.56 -8.45 17.55
CA ILE A 249 -7.75 -7.88 16.21
C ILE A 249 -8.48 -6.56 16.35
N MET A 250 -7.91 -5.48 15.84
CA MET A 250 -8.47 -4.14 15.97
C MET A 250 -8.66 -3.47 14.62
N GLY A 251 -9.93 -3.22 14.25
CA GLY A 251 -10.29 -2.46 13.04
C GLY A 251 -9.90 -3.14 11.74
N GLU A 252 -9.91 -4.48 11.69
CA GLU A 252 -9.49 -5.25 10.53
C GLU A 252 -10.38 -6.47 10.27
N ASP A 253 -10.74 -6.67 8.99
CA ASP A 253 -11.47 -7.84 8.53
C ASP A 253 -10.55 -8.79 7.76
N ILE A 254 -9.72 -9.56 8.50
CA ILE A 254 -8.70 -10.45 7.93
C ILE A 254 -9.29 -11.58 7.09
N VAL A 255 -10.53 -11.99 7.34
CA VAL A 255 -11.24 -13.00 6.54
C VAL A 255 -11.60 -12.50 5.15
N ILE A 256 -11.59 -11.18 4.93
CA ILE A 256 -11.78 -10.58 3.60
C ILE A 256 -10.44 -10.11 3.02
N SER A 257 -9.56 -9.51 3.84
CA SER A 257 -8.36 -8.85 3.35
C SER A 257 -7.21 -9.82 3.05
N GLU A 258 -7.06 -10.89 3.83
CA GLU A 258 -5.90 -11.76 3.71
C GLU A 258 -6.00 -12.76 2.55
N PRO A 259 -4.86 -13.12 1.91
CA PRO A 259 -4.85 -14.10 0.83
C PRO A 259 -5.08 -15.51 1.37
N ASN A 260 -5.56 -16.41 0.50
CA ASN A 260 -5.87 -17.80 0.87
C ASN A 260 -6.80 -17.89 2.08
N VAL A 261 -7.98 -17.29 1.96
CA VAL A 261 -8.99 -17.18 3.04
C VAL A 261 -9.24 -18.51 3.75
N SER A 262 -9.26 -19.63 3.03
CA SER A 262 -9.46 -20.96 3.64
C SER A 262 -8.37 -21.29 4.68
N LYS A 263 -7.14 -20.83 4.46
CA LYS A 263 -6.03 -20.96 5.43
C LYS A 263 -6.25 -20.05 6.64
N VAL A 264 -6.68 -18.82 6.41
CA VAL A 264 -6.99 -17.85 7.48
C VAL A 264 -8.08 -18.41 8.39
N GLU A 265 -9.18 -18.92 7.82
CA GLU A 265 -10.29 -19.52 8.59
C GLU A 265 -9.85 -20.75 9.38
N ARG A 266 -8.99 -21.62 8.78
CA ARG A 266 -8.41 -22.74 9.54
C ARG A 266 -7.54 -22.28 10.71
N GLY A 267 -6.71 -21.25 10.50
CA GLY A 267 -5.86 -20.69 11.53
C GLY A 267 -6.66 -20.07 12.68
N LEU A 268 -7.69 -19.29 12.37
CA LEU A 268 -8.58 -18.71 13.39
C LEU A 268 -9.26 -19.78 14.24
N ASN A 269 -9.68 -20.91 13.63
CA ASN A 269 -10.27 -22.04 14.37
C ASN A 269 -9.28 -22.80 15.26
N GLN A 270 -7.95 -22.58 15.12
CA GLN A 270 -6.92 -23.15 16.00
C GLN A 270 -6.56 -22.26 17.19
N CYS A 271 -6.99 -21.00 17.19
CA CYS A 271 -6.77 -20.09 18.30
C CYS A 271 -7.68 -20.47 19.49
N ASP A 272 -7.12 -20.43 20.71
CA ASP A 272 -7.86 -20.72 21.93
C ASP A 272 -8.73 -19.53 22.38
N PHE A 273 -8.37 -18.29 21.97
CA PHE A 273 -9.09 -17.08 22.37
C PHE A 273 -8.89 -15.94 21.38
N ILE A 274 -9.97 -15.36 20.89
CA ILE A 274 -9.94 -14.26 19.92
C ILE A 274 -10.79 -13.09 20.42
N VAL A 275 -10.16 -11.90 20.48
CA VAL A 275 -10.82 -10.63 20.76
C VAL A 275 -10.83 -9.79 19.49
N CYS A 276 -12.00 -9.31 19.08
CA CYS A 276 -12.12 -8.32 18.02
C CYS A 276 -12.61 -6.98 18.59
N GLN A 277 -11.85 -5.90 18.34
CA GLN A 277 -12.30 -4.54 18.60
C GLN A 277 -12.72 -3.92 17.28
N GLU A 278 -14.00 -3.67 17.10
CA GLU A 278 -14.60 -3.28 15.83
C GLU A 278 -15.78 -2.31 15.97
N ILE A 279 -16.04 -1.54 14.91
CA ILE A 279 -17.21 -0.65 14.82
C ILE A 279 -18.45 -1.35 14.27
N PHE A 280 -18.27 -2.43 13.52
CA PHE A 280 -19.34 -3.26 12.96
C PHE A 280 -18.97 -4.74 13.03
N HIS A 281 -19.97 -5.61 13.20
CA HIS A 281 -19.74 -7.02 12.93
C HIS A 281 -19.36 -7.25 11.47
N ASN A 282 -18.35 -8.08 11.25
CA ASN A 282 -17.80 -8.44 9.95
C ASN A 282 -17.51 -9.95 9.87
N GLU A 283 -16.85 -10.41 8.82
CA GLU A 283 -16.58 -11.84 8.66
C GLU A 283 -15.60 -12.37 9.72
N THR A 284 -14.62 -11.56 10.13
CA THR A 284 -13.64 -11.90 11.18
C THR A 284 -14.28 -12.00 12.56
N THR A 285 -15.22 -11.12 12.90
CA THR A 285 -15.89 -11.16 14.22
C THR A 285 -16.72 -12.43 14.45
N ARG A 286 -16.97 -13.24 13.43
CA ARG A 286 -17.64 -14.56 13.57
C ARG A 286 -16.78 -15.59 14.30
N PHE A 287 -15.47 -15.38 14.33
CA PHE A 287 -14.49 -16.22 15.02
C PHE A 287 -14.15 -15.71 16.41
N ALA A 288 -14.63 -14.52 16.79
CA ALA A 288 -14.26 -13.89 18.06
C ALA A 288 -15.05 -14.47 19.24
N ASP A 289 -14.36 -14.75 20.34
CA ASP A 289 -14.96 -15.04 21.65
C ASP A 289 -15.50 -13.78 22.30
N VAL A 290 -14.85 -12.63 22.07
CA VAL A 290 -15.25 -11.33 22.60
C VAL A 290 -15.19 -10.27 21.50
N VAL A 291 -16.24 -9.47 21.39
CA VAL A 291 -16.27 -8.28 20.51
C VAL A 291 -16.39 -7.03 21.38
N LEU A 292 -15.39 -6.13 21.25
CA LEU A 292 -15.37 -4.84 21.93
C LEU A 292 -15.82 -3.72 20.97
N PRO A 293 -16.87 -2.95 21.30
CA PRO A 293 -17.39 -1.93 20.40
C PRO A 293 -16.48 -0.69 20.39
N GLY A 294 -15.80 -0.45 19.27
CA GLY A 294 -14.96 0.72 19.02
C GLY A 294 -15.76 1.90 18.50
N ALA A 295 -15.28 3.12 18.77
CA ALA A 295 -15.83 4.35 18.20
C ALA A 295 -15.23 4.64 16.83
N CYS A 296 -16.04 5.09 15.86
CA CYS A 296 -15.55 5.51 14.55
C CYS A 296 -14.84 6.88 14.63
N PHE A 297 -14.24 7.31 13.51
CA PHE A 297 -13.49 8.59 13.48
C PHE A 297 -14.33 9.82 13.79
N ALA A 298 -15.63 9.81 13.49
CA ALA A 298 -16.54 10.93 13.78
C ALA A 298 -17.00 10.99 15.25
N GLU A 299 -16.75 9.94 16.01
CA GLU A 299 -17.20 9.73 17.39
C GLU A 299 -16.07 9.93 18.42
N LYS A 300 -14.87 10.30 17.98
CA LYS A 300 -13.70 10.49 18.84
C LYS A 300 -12.80 11.64 18.40
N ASP A 301 -12.07 12.20 19.35
CA ASP A 301 -10.98 13.12 19.10
C ASP A 301 -9.66 12.38 18.88
N GLY A 302 -8.73 13.02 18.19
CA GLY A 302 -7.40 12.47 17.95
C GLY A 302 -6.61 13.24 16.89
N VAL A 303 -5.65 12.54 16.30
CA VAL A 303 -4.88 13.01 15.15
C VAL A 303 -4.79 11.89 14.11
N PHE A 304 -4.76 12.27 12.83
CA PHE A 304 -4.45 11.38 11.73
C PHE A 304 -3.25 11.91 10.96
N THR A 305 -2.45 11.00 10.40
CA THR A 305 -1.37 11.34 9.49
C THR A 305 -1.73 10.87 8.09
N ASN A 306 -1.74 11.78 7.13
CA ASN A 306 -2.04 11.46 5.74
C ASN A 306 -0.81 10.95 4.96
N SER A 307 -0.97 10.63 3.68
CA SER A 307 0.09 10.07 2.83
C SER A 307 1.33 10.96 2.74
N ASP A 308 1.18 12.29 2.74
CA ASP A 308 2.29 13.24 2.67
C ASP A 308 2.86 13.63 4.05
N ARG A 309 2.68 12.76 5.05
CA ARG A 309 3.26 12.93 6.41
C ARG A 309 2.63 14.06 7.22
N ARG A 310 1.49 14.56 6.80
CA ARG A 310 0.80 15.67 7.44
C ARG A 310 -0.07 15.17 8.59
N ILE A 311 0.28 15.58 9.81
CA ILE A 311 -0.50 15.30 11.03
C ILE A 311 -1.60 16.35 11.14
N GLN A 312 -2.84 15.88 11.28
CA GLN A 312 -4.04 16.72 11.29
C GLN A 312 -4.95 16.34 12.45
N ARG A 313 -5.65 17.33 13.01
CA ARG A 313 -6.64 17.10 14.06
C ARG A 313 -7.88 16.39 13.52
N VAL A 314 -8.33 15.37 14.25
CA VAL A 314 -9.66 14.77 14.13
C VAL A 314 -10.49 15.24 15.30
N ARG A 315 -11.69 15.74 15.04
CA ARG A 315 -12.60 16.27 16.07
C ARG A 315 -13.86 15.44 16.11
N LYS A 316 -14.27 15.08 17.32
CA LYS A 316 -15.54 14.40 17.55
C LYS A 316 -16.71 15.27 17.04
N ALA A 317 -17.55 14.69 16.20
CA ALA A 317 -18.73 15.32 15.64
C ALA A 317 -20.04 14.82 16.29
N VAL A 318 -20.06 13.55 16.71
CA VAL A 318 -21.23 12.89 17.31
C VAL A 318 -20.79 12.00 18.47
N ASP A 319 -21.72 11.66 19.37
CA ASP A 319 -21.44 10.72 20.44
C ASP A 319 -21.37 9.28 19.92
N PRO A 320 -20.48 8.43 20.45
CA PRO A 320 -20.47 7.02 20.16
C PRO A 320 -21.79 6.34 20.50
N PRO A 321 -22.30 5.42 19.67
CA PRO A 321 -23.55 4.72 19.97
C PRO A 321 -23.38 3.67 21.07
N GLY A 322 -24.40 3.52 21.91
CA GLY A 322 -24.48 2.45 22.91
C GLY A 322 -23.29 2.43 23.88
N GLN A 323 -22.51 1.37 23.86
CA GLN A 323 -21.33 1.18 24.71
C GLN A 323 -20.01 1.40 23.97
N ALA A 324 -20.04 1.86 22.72
CA ALA A 324 -18.84 2.10 21.92
C ALA A 324 -17.93 3.17 22.58
N ARG A 325 -16.64 2.94 22.54
CA ARG A 325 -15.60 3.79 23.16
C ARG A 325 -14.46 4.06 22.19
N PRO A 326 -13.76 5.20 22.34
CA PRO A 326 -12.51 5.43 21.62
C PRO A 326 -11.48 4.30 21.87
N ASP A 327 -10.76 3.90 20.84
CA ASP A 327 -9.85 2.76 20.88
C ASP A 327 -8.79 2.88 21.98
N TRP A 328 -8.21 4.09 22.14
CA TRP A 328 -7.21 4.35 23.19
C TRP A 328 -7.77 4.07 24.60
N LEU A 329 -9.04 4.42 24.84
CA LEU A 329 -9.67 4.20 26.15
C LEU A 329 -9.94 2.71 26.40
N ILE A 330 -10.35 1.96 25.37
CA ILE A 330 -10.52 0.50 25.45
C ILE A 330 -9.18 -0.17 25.81
N LEU A 331 -8.10 0.24 25.14
CA LEU A 331 -6.76 -0.30 25.39
C LEU A 331 -6.27 0.02 26.81
N CYS A 332 -6.48 1.25 27.30
CA CYS A 332 -6.14 1.60 28.69
C CYS A 332 -6.93 0.77 29.71
N GLN A 333 -8.23 0.58 29.48
CA GLN A 333 -9.07 -0.23 30.37
C GLN A 333 -8.68 -1.72 30.33
N LEU A 334 -8.36 -2.24 29.15
CA LEU A 334 -7.88 -3.62 28.99
C LEU A 334 -6.55 -3.82 29.70
N ALA A 335 -5.60 -2.90 29.54
CA ALA A 335 -4.31 -2.93 30.21
C ALA A 335 -4.46 -2.92 31.75
N SER A 336 -5.32 -2.03 32.27
CA SER A 336 -5.64 -1.96 33.70
C SER A 336 -6.28 -3.26 34.21
N ALA A 337 -7.23 -3.82 33.47
CA ALA A 337 -7.87 -5.09 33.80
C ALA A 337 -6.88 -6.28 33.80
N ALA A 338 -5.88 -6.23 32.93
CA ALA A 338 -4.79 -7.22 32.88
C ALA A 338 -3.71 -7.01 33.96
N GLY A 339 -3.84 -5.99 34.82
CA GLY A 339 -2.90 -5.67 35.88
C GLY A 339 -1.64 -4.91 35.43
N TYR A 340 -1.64 -4.38 34.20
CA TYR A 340 -0.57 -3.52 33.71
C TYR A 340 -0.76 -2.08 34.23
N PRO A 341 0.28 -1.44 34.80
CA PRO A 341 0.18 -0.10 35.41
C PRO A 341 0.21 1.00 34.33
N MET A 342 -0.74 0.96 33.40
CA MET A 342 -0.84 1.98 32.35
C MET A 342 -1.27 3.32 32.94
N PRO A 343 -0.67 4.46 32.52
CA PRO A 343 -1.09 5.77 32.97
C PRO A 343 -2.58 6.04 32.69
N GLU A 344 -3.24 6.75 33.59
CA GLU A 344 -4.55 7.30 33.30
C GLU A 344 -4.38 8.54 32.43
N TYR A 345 -4.80 8.45 31.17
CA TYR A 345 -4.82 9.59 30.26
C TYR A 345 -6.18 10.28 30.34
N PRO A 346 -6.22 11.60 30.65
CA PRO A 346 -7.48 12.35 30.71
C PRO A 346 -8.14 12.49 29.32
N SER A 347 -7.33 12.54 28.27
CA SER A 347 -7.81 12.71 26.90
C SER A 347 -6.80 12.15 25.87
N PRO A 348 -7.16 12.05 24.58
CA PRO A 348 -6.23 11.64 23.54
C PRO A 348 -5.09 12.65 23.30
N LYS A 349 -5.18 13.86 23.86
CA LYS A 349 -4.08 14.84 23.82
C LYS A 349 -2.86 14.31 24.57
N GLU A 350 -3.04 13.85 25.80
CA GLU A 350 -1.95 13.35 26.63
C GLU A 350 -1.33 12.07 26.04
N VAL A 351 -2.12 11.23 25.36
CA VAL A 351 -1.60 10.09 24.61
C VAL A 351 -0.71 10.58 23.45
N PHE A 352 -1.14 11.64 22.74
CA PHE A 352 -0.34 12.22 21.66
C PHE A 352 0.91 12.92 22.20
N ASP A 353 0.83 13.63 23.33
CA ASP A 353 1.97 14.30 23.96
C ASP A 353 3.06 13.29 24.36
N GLU A 354 2.68 12.13 24.89
CA GLU A 354 3.62 11.03 25.15
C GLU A 354 4.25 10.51 23.87
N TYR A 355 3.45 10.22 22.86
CA TYR A 355 3.93 9.79 21.54
C TYR A 355 4.92 10.79 20.93
N ALA A 356 4.61 12.09 20.96
CA ALA A 356 5.48 13.14 20.45
C ALA A 356 6.80 13.24 21.25
N SER A 357 6.74 13.12 22.58
CA SER A 357 7.92 13.17 23.45
C SER A 357 8.93 12.04 23.19
N LEU A 358 8.44 10.89 22.76
CA LEU A 358 9.25 9.71 22.46
C LEU A 358 9.67 9.63 20.98
N THR A 359 9.18 10.55 20.14
CA THR A 359 9.39 10.53 18.68
C THR A 359 10.06 11.82 18.20
N PRO A 360 11.40 11.87 18.09
CA PRO A 360 12.12 13.10 17.73
C PRO A 360 11.63 13.78 16.45
N LYS A 361 11.14 13.01 15.47
CA LYS A 361 10.63 13.54 14.19
C LYS A 361 9.38 14.40 14.33
N ILE A 362 8.63 14.29 15.42
CA ILE A 362 7.38 15.03 15.64
C ILE A 362 7.34 15.77 16.97
N ALA A 363 8.48 15.86 17.68
CA ALA A 363 8.57 16.47 19.01
C ALA A 363 8.10 17.93 19.07
N GLY A 364 8.14 18.63 17.95
CA GLY A 364 7.62 19.99 17.82
C GLY A 364 6.13 20.09 17.48
N ILE A 365 5.43 18.97 17.31
CA ILE A 365 3.99 18.99 16.98
C ILE A 365 3.19 18.84 18.26
N SER A 366 2.24 19.74 18.51
CA SER A 366 1.30 19.67 19.64
C SER A 366 -0.13 19.92 19.17
N TYR A 367 -1.09 19.60 20.01
CA TYR A 367 -2.50 19.91 19.74
C TYR A 367 -2.73 21.40 19.52
N GLU A 368 -2.09 22.26 20.33
CA GLU A 368 -2.18 23.72 20.23
C GLU A 368 -1.68 24.21 18.85
N ARG A 369 -0.52 23.72 18.41
CA ARG A 369 0.01 24.05 17.08
C ARG A 369 -0.87 23.54 15.94
N LEU A 370 -1.51 22.37 16.11
CA LEU A 370 -2.43 21.84 15.11
C LEU A 370 -3.77 22.61 15.08
N GLU A 371 -4.18 23.25 16.20
CA GLU A 371 -5.33 24.18 16.20
C GLU A 371 -5.01 25.50 15.47
N GLU A 372 -3.80 26.02 15.64
CA GLU A 372 -3.30 27.20 14.91
C GLU A 372 -3.05 26.91 13.43
N ASN A 373 -2.78 25.66 13.07
CA ASN A 373 -2.52 25.21 11.71
C ASN A 373 -3.56 24.12 11.28
N PRO A 374 -4.79 24.52 10.93
CA PRO A 374 -5.86 23.54 10.59
C PRO A 374 -5.54 22.64 9.39
N ALA A 375 -4.64 23.09 8.50
CA ALA A 375 -4.12 22.26 7.40
C ALA A 375 -3.25 21.10 7.91
N GLY A 376 -2.74 21.18 9.14
CA GLY A 376 -1.81 20.23 9.74
C GLY A 376 -0.34 20.57 9.52
N LEU A 377 0.54 19.80 10.19
CA LEU A 377 1.98 19.95 10.13
C LEU A 377 2.63 18.65 9.65
N GLN A 378 3.57 18.78 8.72
CA GLN A 378 4.30 17.63 8.15
C GLN A 378 5.58 17.34 8.93
N TRP A 379 5.77 16.08 9.27
CA TRP A 379 7.05 15.64 9.84
C TRP A 379 8.14 15.46 8.76
N PRO A 380 9.44 15.64 9.09
CA PRO A 380 10.02 16.02 10.37
C PRO A 380 9.62 17.43 10.85
N CYS A 381 9.31 17.54 12.14
CA CYS A 381 9.05 18.78 12.85
C CYS A 381 9.60 18.62 14.28
N PRO A 382 10.94 18.77 14.46
CA PRO A 382 11.64 18.33 15.67
C PRO A 382 11.48 19.26 16.87
N ASP A 383 11.10 20.51 16.66
CA ASP A 383 10.94 21.51 17.71
C ASP A 383 9.74 22.43 17.47
N ALA A 384 9.38 23.21 18.48
CA ALA A 384 8.18 24.05 18.48
C ALA A 384 8.21 25.19 17.45
N ASP A 385 9.39 25.66 17.03
CA ASP A 385 9.54 26.75 16.08
C ASP A 385 9.63 26.25 14.63
N HIS A 386 9.82 24.96 14.42
CA HIS A 386 9.96 24.34 13.11
C HIS A 386 8.64 24.37 12.33
N PRO A 387 8.61 24.87 11.07
CA PRO A 387 7.36 25.05 10.30
C PRO A 387 6.75 23.74 9.75
N GLY A 388 7.39 22.60 9.96
CA GLY A 388 7.13 21.34 9.27
C GLY A 388 7.97 21.20 7.99
N THR A 389 7.96 19.98 7.40
CA THR A 389 8.81 19.64 6.25
C THR A 389 7.94 19.14 5.09
N PRO A 390 7.45 19.99 4.19
CA PRO A 390 6.66 19.57 3.03
C PRO A 390 7.41 18.60 2.10
N SER A 391 8.66 18.95 1.75
CA SER A 391 9.51 18.11 0.90
C SER A 391 10.68 17.55 1.70
N LEU A 392 10.87 16.22 1.64
CA LEU A 392 12.01 15.53 2.25
C LEU A 392 13.25 15.60 1.35
N HIS A 393 14.41 15.34 1.95
CA HIS A 393 15.66 15.09 1.22
C HIS A 393 16.21 16.30 0.43
N LEU A 394 15.85 17.52 0.79
CA LEU A 394 16.33 18.74 0.09
C LEU A 394 17.88 18.83 0.07
N ASP A 395 18.53 18.32 1.11
CA ASP A 395 20.00 18.27 1.24
C ASP A 395 20.56 16.86 0.97
N GLY A 396 19.79 16.00 0.30
CA GLY A 396 20.12 14.61 0.04
C GLY A 396 19.41 13.61 0.95
N PRO A 397 19.70 12.30 0.80
CA PRO A 397 19.03 11.24 1.57
C PRO A 397 19.23 11.40 3.08
N MET A 398 18.18 11.18 3.89
CA MET A 398 18.25 11.30 5.35
C MET A 398 19.24 10.31 6.01
N ILE A 399 19.62 9.23 5.31
CA ILE A 399 20.63 8.27 5.76
C ILE A 399 22.06 8.64 5.36
N GLY A 400 22.26 9.84 4.77
CA GLY A 400 23.54 10.29 4.24
C GLY A 400 23.73 9.89 2.78
N ARG A 401 24.23 8.70 2.48
CA ARG A 401 24.37 8.19 1.11
C ARG A 401 23.40 7.03 0.87
N ALA A 402 22.58 7.16 -0.17
CA ALA A 402 21.60 6.13 -0.53
C ALA A 402 22.24 5.02 -1.37
N PRO A 403 22.11 3.74 -0.97
CA PRO A 403 22.66 2.65 -1.77
C PRO A 403 21.75 2.34 -2.96
N PHE A 404 22.31 2.29 -4.16
CA PHE A 404 21.66 1.64 -5.30
C PHE A 404 21.52 0.14 -5.07
N GLN A 405 20.45 -0.45 -5.58
CA GLN A 405 20.16 -1.88 -5.45
C GLN A 405 20.16 -2.57 -6.81
N ALA A 406 21.08 -3.49 -7.02
CA ALA A 406 21.13 -4.32 -8.22
C ALA A 406 20.10 -5.46 -8.08
N VAL A 407 18.96 -5.32 -8.75
CA VAL A 407 17.83 -6.24 -8.66
C VAL A 407 17.88 -7.29 -9.77
N ASP A 408 17.60 -8.56 -9.43
CA ASP A 408 17.34 -9.63 -10.37
C ASP A 408 15.83 -9.87 -10.51
N TYR A 409 15.36 -10.04 -11.74
CA TYR A 409 13.98 -10.46 -11.93
C TYR A 409 13.74 -11.87 -11.40
N ARG A 410 12.66 -12.03 -10.68
CA ARG A 410 12.11 -13.33 -10.27
C ARG A 410 10.66 -13.38 -10.71
N PRO A 411 10.18 -14.50 -11.29
CA PRO A 411 8.77 -14.63 -11.63
C PRO A 411 7.91 -14.65 -10.36
N SER A 412 6.64 -14.31 -10.51
CA SER A 412 5.63 -14.50 -9.46
C SER A 412 5.55 -15.96 -9.02
N ALA A 413 5.12 -16.20 -7.78
CA ALA A 413 5.08 -17.54 -7.19
C ALA A 413 4.15 -18.49 -7.95
N GLU A 414 3.12 -17.96 -8.61
CA GLU A 414 2.15 -18.74 -9.38
C GLU A 414 1.96 -18.11 -10.76
N LEU A 415 2.26 -18.89 -11.80
CA LEU A 415 2.05 -18.49 -13.20
C LEU A 415 0.86 -19.27 -13.79
N ALA A 416 0.24 -18.70 -14.83
CA ALA A 416 -0.77 -19.40 -15.61
C ALA A 416 -0.17 -20.63 -16.28
N ASP A 417 -0.96 -21.72 -16.37
CA ASP A 417 -0.62 -22.98 -17.02
C ASP A 417 -1.85 -23.56 -17.76
N ASP A 418 -1.73 -24.79 -18.25
CA ASP A 418 -2.79 -25.43 -19.05
C ASP A 418 -4.07 -25.69 -18.22
N GLU A 419 -3.96 -25.89 -16.90
CA GLU A 419 -5.10 -26.12 -16.02
C GLU A 419 -5.76 -24.81 -15.57
N PHE A 420 -4.95 -23.76 -15.33
CA PHE A 420 -5.38 -22.44 -14.90
C PHE A 420 -4.82 -21.37 -15.85
N PRO A 421 -5.43 -21.21 -17.04
CA PRO A 421 -4.80 -20.47 -18.16
C PRO A 421 -4.90 -18.96 -18.08
N LEU A 422 -5.56 -18.40 -17.07
CA LEU A 422 -5.77 -16.98 -16.92
C LEU A 422 -5.05 -16.44 -15.67
N VAL A 423 -4.51 -15.24 -15.77
CA VAL A 423 -3.95 -14.51 -14.62
C VAL A 423 -5.04 -13.62 -14.02
N LEU A 424 -5.39 -13.87 -12.77
CA LEU A 424 -6.24 -12.99 -11.97
C LEU A 424 -5.38 -11.93 -11.26
N SER A 425 -5.77 -10.68 -11.41
CA SER A 425 -5.32 -9.58 -10.56
C SER A 425 -6.49 -9.03 -9.76
N THR A 426 -6.27 -8.67 -8.50
CA THR A 426 -7.29 -8.09 -7.64
C THR A 426 -7.11 -6.59 -7.44
N GLY A 427 -8.17 -5.91 -7.02
CA GLY A 427 -8.08 -4.48 -6.76
C GLY A 427 -9.29 -3.90 -6.04
N ARG A 428 -9.36 -2.57 -6.02
CA ARG A 428 -10.42 -1.79 -5.39
C ARG A 428 -11.26 -1.06 -6.44
N THR A 429 -12.47 -0.72 -6.06
CA THR A 429 -13.38 0.11 -6.86
C THR A 429 -13.69 1.41 -6.11
N LEU A 430 -14.20 2.41 -6.84
CA LEU A 430 -14.47 3.74 -6.30
C LEU A 430 -15.47 3.74 -5.12
N TYR A 431 -16.47 2.87 -5.18
CA TYR A 431 -17.63 2.96 -4.28
C TYR A 431 -17.47 2.21 -2.97
N HIS A 432 -16.53 1.28 -2.89
CA HIS A 432 -16.32 0.48 -1.70
C HIS A 432 -14.92 0.67 -1.10
N TYR A 433 -14.90 0.88 0.21
CA TYR A 433 -13.68 1.09 0.98
C TYR A 433 -13.19 -0.22 1.59
N ASN A 434 -11.98 -0.66 1.23
CA ASN A 434 -11.31 -1.87 1.68
C ASN A 434 -12.21 -3.12 1.63
N SER A 435 -12.46 -3.81 2.77
CA SER A 435 -13.37 -4.97 2.90
C SER A 435 -14.85 -4.64 2.66
N ALA A 436 -15.18 -3.37 2.43
CA ALA A 436 -16.53 -2.84 2.30
C ALA A 436 -17.42 -2.99 3.54
N THR A 437 -16.88 -3.39 4.68
CA THR A 437 -17.62 -3.57 5.93
C THR A 437 -18.47 -2.34 6.29
N GLN A 438 -17.96 -1.12 6.07
CA GLN A 438 -18.67 0.13 6.29
C GLN A 438 -19.56 0.50 5.10
N THR A 439 -18.98 0.59 3.90
CA THR A 439 -19.65 1.16 2.72
C THR A 439 -20.81 0.30 2.20
N ARG A 440 -20.84 -1.00 2.48
CA ARG A 440 -21.98 -1.87 2.15
C ARG A 440 -23.19 -1.69 3.08
N ARG A 441 -23.05 -0.92 4.17
CA ARG A 441 -24.14 -0.55 5.08
C ARG A 441 -24.85 0.73 4.66
N ASP A 442 -24.31 1.42 3.65
CA ASP A 442 -24.92 2.63 3.08
C ASP A 442 -25.54 2.34 1.71
N ALA A 443 -26.79 2.77 1.51
CA ALA A 443 -27.56 2.52 0.29
C ALA A 443 -26.95 3.22 -0.94
N GLY A 444 -26.24 4.33 -0.77
CA GLY A 444 -25.62 5.09 -1.87
C GLY A 444 -24.54 4.30 -2.60
N PRO A 445 -23.46 3.87 -1.94
CA PRO A 445 -22.43 3.00 -2.54
C PRO A 445 -23.01 1.67 -3.06
N VAL A 446 -23.91 1.04 -2.30
CA VAL A 446 -24.54 -0.23 -2.72
C VAL A 446 -25.37 -0.06 -3.98
N ALA A 447 -26.07 1.07 -4.18
CA ALA A 447 -26.81 1.32 -5.41
C ALA A 447 -25.92 1.46 -6.64
N LYS A 448 -24.64 1.86 -6.46
CA LYS A 448 -23.65 2.00 -7.52
C LYS A 448 -22.94 0.68 -7.84
N GLN A 449 -22.66 -0.13 -6.82
CA GLN A 449 -22.03 -1.45 -6.98
C GLN A 449 -22.58 -2.41 -5.92
N ARG A 450 -23.42 -3.35 -6.37
CA ARG A 450 -24.17 -4.26 -5.50
C ARG A 450 -23.44 -5.57 -5.20
N SER A 451 -22.63 -6.02 -6.15
CA SER A 451 -22.00 -7.34 -6.12
C SER A 451 -20.59 -7.29 -6.70
N ASN A 452 -19.87 -8.38 -6.50
CA ASN A 452 -18.60 -8.62 -7.16
C ASN A 452 -18.80 -8.91 -8.65
N PHE A 453 -17.75 -8.69 -9.44
CA PHE A 453 -17.72 -8.99 -10.87
C PHE A 453 -16.34 -9.46 -11.31
N LEU A 454 -16.30 -10.21 -12.40
CA LEU A 454 -15.08 -10.63 -13.08
C LEU A 454 -14.92 -9.80 -14.36
N GLU A 455 -14.02 -8.83 -14.37
CA GLU A 455 -13.68 -8.08 -15.58
C GLU A 455 -12.81 -8.94 -16.49
N MET A 456 -13.24 -9.10 -17.76
CA MET A 456 -12.66 -10.02 -18.71
C MET A 456 -12.58 -9.39 -20.10
N HIS A 457 -11.45 -9.62 -20.80
CA HIS A 457 -11.32 -9.19 -22.18
C HIS A 457 -12.30 -9.94 -23.11
N ARG A 458 -12.88 -9.22 -24.08
CA ARG A 458 -13.85 -9.77 -25.04
C ARG A 458 -13.37 -11.04 -25.78
N TYR A 459 -12.07 -11.17 -26.01
CA TYR A 459 -11.50 -12.35 -26.65
C TYR A 459 -11.57 -13.57 -25.72
N ASN A 460 -11.22 -13.42 -24.46
CA ASN A 460 -11.33 -14.48 -23.45
C ASN A 460 -12.80 -14.89 -23.26
N ALA A 461 -13.71 -13.91 -23.16
CA ALA A 461 -15.15 -14.17 -23.03
C ALA A 461 -15.69 -14.99 -24.23
N LYS A 462 -15.26 -14.63 -25.46
CA LYS A 462 -15.63 -15.36 -26.67
C LYS A 462 -15.11 -16.81 -26.68
N GLN A 463 -13.86 -17.02 -26.27
CA GLN A 463 -13.26 -18.36 -26.19
C GLN A 463 -13.99 -19.25 -25.18
N LEU A 464 -14.42 -18.70 -24.05
CA LEU A 464 -15.15 -19.39 -22.99
C LEU A 464 -16.66 -19.53 -23.28
N GLY A 465 -17.17 -18.87 -24.33
CA GLY A 465 -18.59 -18.86 -24.68
C GLY A 465 -19.46 -18.14 -23.65
N VAL A 466 -18.90 -17.17 -22.91
CA VAL A 466 -19.61 -16.38 -21.89
C VAL A 466 -19.91 -14.96 -22.39
N LYS A 467 -20.97 -14.36 -21.86
CA LYS A 467 -21.42 -13.01 -22.23
C LYS A 467 -21.34 -12.07 -21.03
N HIS A 468 -21.37 -10.76 -21.31
CA HIS A 468 -21.52 -9.73 -20.28
C HIS A 468 -22.82 -9.97 -19.50
N GLY A 469 -22.75 -9.90 -18.16
CA GLY A 469 -23.87 -10.15 -17.27
C GLY A 469 -24.13 -11.63 -16.92
N GLU A 470 -23.46 -12.59 -17.56
CA GLU A 470 -23.58 -13.99 -17.17
C GLU A 470 -22.77 -14.27 -15.90
N THR A 471 -23.31 -15.10 -15.00
CA THR A 471 -22.58 -15.59 -13.84
C THR A 471 -21.68 -16.75 -14.24
N VAL A 472 -20.43 -16.69 -13.79
CA VAL A 472 -19.42 -17.73 -14.01
C VAL A 472 -18.83 -18.19 -12.69
N ARG A 473 -18.23 -19.37 -12.70
CA ARG A 473 -17.43 -19.89 -11.60
C ARG A 473 -15.96 -19.66 -11.90
N VAL A 474 -15.27 -18.94 -11.02
CA VAL A 474 -13.83 -18.69 -11.09
C VAL A 474 -13.16 -19.61 -10.10
N LEU A 475 -12.20 -20.39 -10.56
CA LEU A 475 -11.51 -21.40 -9.76
C LEU A 475 -10.01 -21.12 -9.74
N SER A 476 -9.39 -21.36 -8.60
CA SER A 476 -7.94 -21.48 -8.44
C SER A 476 -7.60 -22.80 -7.75
N ARG A 477 -6.34 -23.07 -7.48
CA ARG A 477 -5.90 -24.25 -6.71
C ARG A 477 -6.41 -24.26 -5.26
N ARG A 478 -6.93 -23.12 -4.76
CA ARG A 478 -7.32 -22.91 -3.35
C ARG A 478 -8.82 -22.89 -3.11
N GLY A 479 -9.58 -22.52 -4.12
CA GLY A 479 -11.02 -22.41 -3.98
C GLY A 479 -11.72 -21.94 -5.24
N ALA A 480 -12.99 -21.63 -5.10
CA ALA A 480 -13.85 -21.15 -6.17
C ALA A 480 -14.77 -20.05 -5.67
N VAL A 481 -15.07 -19.10 -6.54
CA VAL A 481 -16.07 -18.05 -6.31
C VAL A 481 -16.96 -17.88 -7.53
N GLU A 482 -18.18 -17.41 -7.32
CA GLU A 482 -19.07 -17.03 -8.41
C GLU A 482 -19.05 -15.51 -8.59
N ALA A 483 -19.04 -15.05 -9.83
CA ALA A 483 -19.06 -13.63 -10.16
C ALA A 483 -19.74 -13.37 -11.50
N GLU A 484 -20.37 -12.22 -11.63
CA GLU A 484 -20.91 -11.75 -12.90
C GLU A 484 -19.78 -11.32 -13.84
N VAL A 485 -19.82 -11.74 -15.09
CA VAL A 485 -18.82 -11.36 -16.11
C VAL A 485 -19.04 -9.93 -16.57
N TRP A 486 -18.01 -9.13 -16.47
CA TRP A 486 -17.97 -7.81 -17.07
C TRP A 486 -17.00 -7.77 -18.26
N VAL A 487 -17.55 -7.89 -19.47
CA VAL A 487 -16.74 -7.85 -20.70
C VAL A 487 -16.27 -6.42 -20.96
N SER A 488 -14.95 -6.24 -21.04
CA SER A 488 -14.30 -4.94 -21.15
C SER A 488 -13.02 -5.03 -21.97
N PRO A 489 -12.62 -3.99 -22.71
CA PRO A 489 -11.30 -3.91 -23.33
C PRO A 489 -10.16 -3.56 -22.35
N ARG A 490 -10.48 -3.14 -21.14
CA ARG A 490 -9.54 -2.56 -20.17
C ARG A 490 -8.50 -3.56 -19.65
N VAL A 491 -8.84 -4.85 -19.58
CA VAL A 491 -7.92 -5.91 -19.19
C VAL A 491 -7.27 -6.57 -20.40
N ARG A 492 -6.04 -7.05 -20.25
CA ARG A 492 -5.32 -7.75 -21.33
C ARG A 492 -5.95 -9.11 -21.64
N VAL A 493 -5.72 -9.59 -22.87
CA VAL A 493 -5.98 -11.01 -23.21
C VAL A 493 -5.12 -11.91 -22.32
N GLY A 494 -5.69 -12.99 -21.79
CA GLY A 494 -5.04 -13.89 -20.84
C GLY A 494 -5.10 -13.42 -19.39
N CYS A 495 -5.66 -12.23 -19.13
CA CYS A 495 -5.86 -11.69 -17.79
C CYS A 495 -7.33 -11.48 -17.47
N VAL A 496 -7.65 -11.54 -16.18
CA VAL A 496 -8.95 -11.16 -15.60
C VAL A 496 -8.71 -10.33 -14.34
N TRP A 497 -9.70 -9.52 -13.96
CA TRP A 497 -9.61 -8.68 -12.78
C TRP A 497 -10.87 -8.79 -11.92
N MET A 498 -10.73 -8.76 -10.59
CA MET A 498 -11.85 -8.87 -9.66
C MET A 498 -11.66 -7.93 -8.46
N PRO A 499 -12.71 -7.20 -8.04
CA PRO A 499 -12.69 -6.45 -6.77
C PRO A 499 -12.62 -7.38 -5.56
N MET A 500 -12.00 -6.90 -4.47
CA MET A 500 -11.83 -7.67 -3.24
C MET A 500 -12.93 -7.47 -2.19
N HIS A 501 -13.91 -6.61 -2.45
CA HIS A 501 -14.79 -6.01 -1.42
C HIS A 501 -15.94 -6.85 -0.88
N PHE A 502 -16.24 -8.03 -1.43
CA PHE A 502 -17.52 -8.70 -1.20
C PHE A 502 -17.37 -10.02 -0.45
N ALA A 503 -17.98 -10.10 0.74
CA ALA A 503 -17.91 -11.27 1.61
C ALA A 503 -18.53 -12.54 0.99
N GLU A 504 -19.57 -12.39 0.17
CA GLU A 504 -20.25 -13.48 -0.51
C GLU A 504 -19.50 -14.02 -1.74
N SER A 505 -18.53 -13.24 -2.26
CA SER A 505 -17.71 -13.60 -3.42
C SER A 505 -16.27 -13.15 -3.20
N ARG A 506 -15.63 -13.69 -2.17
CA ARG A 506 -14.32 -13.25 -1.69
C ARG A 506 -13.21 -13.59 -2.70
N ALA A 507 -12.69 -12.58 -3.40
CA ALA A 507 -11.60 -12.77 -4.36
C ALA A 507 -10.37 -13.45 -3.74
N ASN A 508 -10.12 -13.23 -2.45
CA ASN A 508 -8.99 -13.81 -1.72
C ASN A 508 -9.15 -15.30 -1.37
N LEU A 509 -10.29 -15.93 -1.65
CA LEU A 509 -10.40 -17.40 -1.75
C LEU A 509 -9.56 -17.97 -2.90
N LEU A 510 -9.28 -17.14 -3.92
CA LEU A 510 -8.54 -17.53 -5.12
C LEU A 510 -7.05 -17.25 -5.02
N THR A 511 -6.64 -16.20 -4.27
CA THR A 511 -5.26 -15.73 -4.22
C THR A 511 -4.33 -16.70 -3.47
N ASN A 512 -3.06 -16.73 -3.87
CA ASN A 512 -2.03 -17.52 -3.19
C ASN A 512 -1.51 -16.80 -1.94
N ASP A 513 -0.93 -17.57 -1.01
CA ASP A 513 -0.35 -17.07 0.24
C ASP A 513 1.17 -16.89 0.21
N ALA A 514 1.74 -16.80 -0.99
CA ALA A 514 3.12 -16.37 -1.15
C ALA A 514 3.26 -14.88 -0.80
N GLY A 515 4.41 -14.50 -0.33
CA GLY A 515 4.67 -13.12 0.08
C GLY A 515 6.08 -12.67 -0.27
N ASP A 516 6.26 -11.36 -0.22
CA ASP A 516 7.56 -10.72 -0.37
C ASP A 516 8.55 -11.20 0.70
N GLY A 517 9.76 -11.56 0.28
CA GLY A 517 10.76 -12.18 1.15
C GLY A 517 11.32 -11.23 2.24
N VAL A 518 11.11 -9.91 2.12
CA VAL A 518 11.62 -8.90 3.04
C VAL A 518 10.50 -8.40 3.96
N THR A 519 9.36 -8.02 3.39
CA THR A 519 8.25 -7.43 4.13
C THR A 519 7.18 -8.43 4.55
N GLY A 520 7.13 -9.60 3.92
CA GLY A 520 6.05 -10.57 4.11
C GLY A 520 4.72 -10.15 3.46
N THR A 521 4.68 -9.08 2.66
CA THR A 521 3.47 -8.64 1.98
C THR A 521 2.97 -9.70 0.99
N GLY A 522 1.69 -10.07 1.09
CA GLY A 522 1.08 -11.10 0.24
C GLY A 522 1.02 -10.73 -1.24
N GLU A 523 1.04 -11.76 -2.11
CA GLU A 523 0.90 -11.58 -3.57
C GLU A 523 -0.57 -11.62 -4.00
N TYR A 524 -1.18 -10.45 -4.15
CA TYR A 524 -2.58 -10.31 -4.57
C TYR A 524 -2.75 -10.02 -6.07
N LYS A 525 -1.66 -9.74 -6.79
CA LYS A 525 -1.71 -9.24 -8.18
C LYS A 525 -1.48 -10.30 -9.22
N VAL A 526 -0.98 -11.47 -8.83
CA VAL A 526 -0.74 -12.59 -9.75
C VAL A 526 -1.24 -13.89 -9.12
N CYS A 527 -2.28 -14.46 -9.71
CA CYS A 527 -2.85 -15.73 -9.30
C CYS A 527 -3.37 -16.45 -10.55
N ALA A 528 -3.07 -17.74 -10.70
CA ALA A 528 -3.56 -18.54 -11.81
C ALA A 528 -5.00 -19.01 -11.56
N VAL A 529 -5.89 -18.76 -12.53
CA VAL A 529 -7.30 -19.13 -12.45
C VAL A 529 -7.82 -19.73 -13.74
N ARG A 530 -8.89 -20.53 -13.64
CA ARG A 530 -9.75 -20.88 -14.76
C ARG A 530 -11.18 -20.38 -14.52
N VAL A 531 -11.91 -20.20 -15.60
CA VAL A 531 -13.29 -19.72 -15.57
C VAL A 531 -14.17 -20.76 -16.23
N GLU A 532 -15.21 -21.16 -15.53
CA GLU A 532 -16.19 -22.14 -15.99
C GLU A 532 -17.57 -21.50 -16.12
N LYS A 533 -18.25 -21.81 -17.20
CA LYS A 533 -19.65 -21.43 -17.36
C LYS A 533 -20.51 -22.26 -16.40
N ILE A 534 -21.41 -21.62 -15.68
CA ILE A 534 -22.41 -22.32 -14.87
C ILE A 534 -23.50 -22.83 -15.82
N GLU A 535 -23.63 -24.13 -15.91
CA GLU A 535 -24.78 -24.76 -16.62
C GLU A 535 -26.04 -24.53 -15.79
N CYS A 536 -27.07 -23.93 -16.41
CA CYS A 536 -28.38 -23.68 -15.79
C CYS A 536 -29.18 -24.96 -15.64
#